data_c098b1434661b08f0ae9ef22e41de9b5
#
_entry.id   c098b1434661b08f0ae9ef22e41de9b5
#
_cell.length_a   1.000
_cell.length_b   1.000
_cell.length_c   1.000
_cell.angle_alpha   90.00
_cell.angle_beta   90.00
_cell.angle_gamma   90.00
#
_symmetry.space_group_name_H-M   'P 1'
#
loop_
_entity.id
_entity.type
_entity.pdbx_description
1 polymer ?
#
loop_
_entity_poly.entity_id
_entity_poly.type
_entity_poly.pdbx_seq_one_letter_code
_entity_poly.pdbx_strand_id
1 'polypeptide(L)'
;GYDASRNEITLRSGDRQRLTMSTRKFMRSWELADYWALVTLRPGEMPVAPDESRYVHAIAALESAAQHDAAAAFYAKALSRWPDNTLALFGTGNIHYAQGNKKAAEATYQRLLAIRPDHVAALNNLAHLLAERGCRESAVAELDSGLADMGNNDPMRQHLLDTRTEILNSS
;
A
#
# COMPACT_ATOMS: atom_id res chain seq x y z
N GLY A 1 15.19 -19.80 15.96
CA GLY A 1 16.49 -19.09 16.13
C GLY A 1 17.59 -19.77 15.32
N TYR A 2 18.64 -19.03 15.02
CA TYR A 2 19.83 -19.52 14.32
C TYR A 2 21.08 -19.31 15.19
N ASP A 3 21.86 -20.37 15.39
CA ASP A 3 23.14 -20.33 16.08
C ASP A 3 24.27 -20.54 15.06
N ALA A 4 24.94 -19.43 14.69
CA ALA A 4 26.00 -19.45 13.70
C ALA A 4 27.24 -20.24 14.18
N SER A 5 27.54 -20.24 15.48
CA SER A 5 28.70 -20.93 16.05
C SER A 5 28.57 -22.46 15.97
N ARG A 6 27.34 -22.97 16.06
CA ARG A 6 27.02 -24.40 15.99
C ARG A 6 26.46 -24.81 14.63
N ASN A 7 26.21 -23.85 13.74
CA ASN A 7 25.53 -24.06 12.47
C ASN A 7 24.20 -24.82 12.63
N GLU A 8 23.42 -24.39 13.62
CA GLU A 8 22.15 -25.01 14.01
C GLU A 8 20.99 -24.03 13.89
N ILE A 9 19.84 -24.55 13.54
CA ILE A 9 18.55 -23.85 13.50
C ILE A 9 17.63 -24.47 14.55
N THR A 10 17.01 -23.62 15.38
CA THR A 10 15.98 -24.02 16.33
C THR A 10 14.63 -23.52 15.85
N LEU A 11 13.69 -24.43 15.69
CA LEU A 11 12.34 -24.21 15.19
C LEU A 11 11.30 -24.65 16.20
N ARG A 12 10.07 -24.18 16.04
CA ARG A 12 8.86 -24.80 16.58
C ARG A 12 8.26 -25.67 15.46
N SER A 13 7.96 -26.94 15.73
CA SER A 13 7.42 -27.86 14.74
C SER A 13 6.36 -28.76 15.35
N GLY A 14 5.11 -28.57 14.96
CA GLY A 14 3.98 -29.31 15.52
C GLY A 14 3.86 -29.12 17.03
N ASP A 15 3.81 -30.22 17.76
CA ASP A 15 3.76 -30.31 19.23
C ASP A 15 5.11 -30.04 19.91
N ARG A 16 6.20 -30.05 19.16
CA ARG A 16 7.54 -29.76 19.67
C ARG A 16 7.80 -28.28 19.76
N GLN A 17 7.89 -27.77 20.99
CA GLN A 17 8.17 -26.36 21.25
C GLN A 17 9.57 -25.93 20.79
N ARG A 18 10.52 -26.85 20.77
CA ARG A 18 11.92 -26.60 20.39
C ARG A 18 12.51 -27.80 19.68
N LEU A 19 12.68 -27.68 18.37
CA LEU A 19 13.34 -28.64 17.53
C LEU A 19 14.64 -28.03 17.01
N THR A 20 15.79 -28.57 17.40
CA THR A 20 17.10 -28.14 16.91
C THR A 20 17.61 -29.12 15.85
N MET A 21 18.08 -28.59 14.74
CA MET A 21 18.67 -29.36 13.66
C MET A 21 19.82 -28.60 13.01
N SER A 22 20.73 -29.30 12.32
CA SER A 22 21.77 -28.64 11.54
C SER A 22 21.20 -27.81 10.39
N THR A 23 21.84 -26.69 10.06
CA THR A 23 21.45 -25.83 8.92
C THR A 23 21.35 -26.62 7.62
N ARG A 24 22.26 -27.57 7.37
CA ARG A 24 22.22 -28.43 6.18
C ARG A 24 20.92 -29.24 6.11
N LYS A 25 20.50 -29.87 7.22
CA LYS A 25 19.26 -30.65 7.26
C LYS A 25 18.04 -29.76 7.05
N PHE A 26 18.04 -28.59 7.66
CA PHE A 26 16.98 -27.59 7.48
C PHE A 26 16.88 -27.15 6.01
N MET A 27 18.00 -26.74 5.41
CA MET A 27 18.02 -26.25 4.02
C MET A 27 17.51 -27.31 3.04
N ARG A 28 17.92 -28.57 3.20
CA ARG A 28 17.41 -29.67 2.37
C ARG A 28 15.91 -29.90 2.52
N SER A 29 15.37 -29.80 3.74
CA SER A 29 13.93 -29.91 3.97
C SER A 29 13.16 -28.72 3.39
N TRP A 30 13.74 -27.52 3.47
CA TRP A 30 13.16 -26.30 2.96
C TRP A 30 13.17 -26.25 1.42
N GLU A 31 14.24 -26.78 0.79
CA GLU A 31 14.31 -26.98 -0.64
C GLU A 31 13.19 -27.91 -1.14
N LEU A 32 12.95 -29.03 -0.45
CA LEU A 32 11.84 -29.94 -0.76
C LEU A 32 10.45 -29.31 -0.60
N ALA A 33 10.34 -28.23 0.18
CA ALA A 33 9.13 -27.44 0.36
C ALA A 33 9.11 -26.18 -0.55
N ASP A 34 9.89 -26.18 -1.64
CA ASP A 34 10.01 -25.07 -2.58
C ASP A 34 10.33 -23.72 -1.90
N TYR A 35 11.18 -23.78 -0.87
CA TYR A 35 11.62 -22.62 -0.08
C TYR A 35 10.47 -21.76 0.49
N TRP A 36 9.29 -22.35 0.67
CA TRP A 36 8.15 -21.64 1.23
C TRP A 36 8.42 -21.20 2.68
N ALA A 37 8.15 -19.96 2.98
CA ALA A 37 8.26 -19.39 4.32
C ALA A 37 7.19 -18.33 4.57
N LEU A 38 6.69 -18.28 5.80
CA LEU A 38 5.82 -17.23 6.30
C LEU A 38 6.59 -16.38 7.32
N VAL A 39 6.68 -15.09 7.07
CA VAL A 39 7.26 -14.12 7.98
C VAL A 39 6.13 -13.34 8.65
N THR A 40 6.08 -13.37 9.99
CA THR A 40 5.15 -12.56 10.77
C THR A 40 5.89 -11.35 11.32
N LEU A 41 5.30 -10.17 11.15
CA LEU A 41 5.87 -8.88 11.57
C LEU A 41 4.88 -8.18 12.48
N ARG A 42 5.37 -7.42 13.44
CA ARG A 42 4.54 -6.46 14.19
C ARG A 42 4.30 -5.22 13.33
N PRO A 43 3.17 -4.50 13.52
CA PRO A 43 2.92 -3.25 12.83
C PRO A 43 4.13 -2.29 12.92
N GLY A 44 4.58 -1.79 11.76
CA GLY A 44 5.76 -0.92 11.68
C GLY A 44 7.12 -1.62 11.61
N GLU A 45 7.17 -2.96 11.67
CA GLU A 45 8.41 -3.71 11.43
C GLU A 45 8.64 -3.96 9.94
N MET A 46 9.88 -4.22 9.58
CA MET A 46 10.30 -4.55 8.21
C MET A 46 11.28 -5.72 8.23
N PRO A 47 11.22 -6.65 7.27
CA PRO A 47 12.21 -7.71 7.16
C PRO A 47 13.62 -7.16 6.98
N VAL A 48 14.64 -7.96 7.28
CA VAL A 48 16.06 -7.56 7.12
C VAL A 48 16.38 -7.26 5.65
N ALA A 49 15.84 -8.04 4.73
CA ALA A 49 15.99 -7.84 3.29
C ALA A 49 14.59 -7.75 2.64
N PRO A 50 13.95 -6.57 2.71
CA PRO A 50 12.59 -6.42 2.19
C PRO A 50 12.59 -6.30 0.68
N ASP A 51 11.72 -7.07 0.03
CA ASP A 51 11.29 -6.82 -1.33
C ASP A 51 10.18 -5.77 -1.30
N GLU A 52 10.37 -4.66 -2.01
CA GLU A 52 9.45 -3.52 -2.01
C GLU A 52 8.04 -3.91 -2.42
N SER A 53 7.91 -4.58 -3.57
CA SER A 53 6.63 -4.96 -4.14
C SER A 53 5.86 -5.90 -3.21
N ARG A 54 6.50 -6.98 -2.74
CA ARG A 54 5.89 -7.95 -1.84
C ARG A 54 5.47 -7.33 -0.51
N TYR A 55 6.33 -6.46 0.04
CA TYR A 55 6.04 -5.79 1.31
C TYR A 55 4.81 -4.89 1.19
N VAL A 56 4.76 -4.03 0.16
CA VAL A 56 3.67 -3.07 0.01
C VAL A 56 2.36 -3.76 -0.39
N HIS A 57 2.39 -4.81 -1.24
CA HIS A 57 1.20 -5.59 -1.56
C HIS A 57 0.63 -6.32 -0.33
N ALA A 58 1.49 -6.81 0.58
CA ALA A 58 1.02 -7.41 1.83
C ALA A 58 0.31 -6.40 2.74
N ILE A 59 0.73 -5.13 2.72
CA ILE A 59 0.05 -4.06 3.46
C ILE A 59 -1.32 -3.76 2.86
N ALA A 60 -1.44 -3.72 1.52
CA ALA A 60 -2.71 -3.51 0.85
C ALA A 60 -3.74 -4.60 1.19
N ALA A 61 -3.30 -5.83 1.41
CA ALA A 61 -4.16 -6.91 1.92
C ALA A 61 -4.68 -6.65 3.35
N LEU A 62 -3.87 -6.04 4.23
CA LEU A 62 -4.32 -5.61 5.57
C LEU A 62 -5.36 -4.50 5.49
N GLU A 63 -5.15 -3.51 4.62
CA GLU A 63 -6.11 -2.44 4.35
C GLU A 63 -7.45 -3.01 3.89
N SER A 64 -7.44 -3.93 2.92
CA SER A 64 -8.64 -4.61 2.42
C SER A 64 -9.35 -5.43 3.51
N ALA A 65 -8.64 -5.92 4.51
CA ALA A 65 -9.18 -6.61 5.69
C ALA A 65 -9.61 -5.64 6.80
N ALA A 66 -9.71 -4.32 6.50
CA ALA A 66 -10.06 -3.25 7.45
C ALA A 66 -9.12 -3.16 8.69
N GLN A 67 -7.89 -3.63 8.57
CA GLN A 67 -6.87 -3.51 9.62
C GLN A 67 -6.10 -2.18 9.48
N HIS A 68 -6.85 -1.05 9.48
CA HIS A 68 -6.34 0.28 9.11
C HIS A 68 -5.16 0.75 9.97
N ASP A 69 -5.20 0.52 11.29
CA ASP A 69 -4.12 0.96 12.18
C ASP A 69 -2.81 0.20 11.92
N ALA A 70 -2.91 -1.12 11.69
CA ALA A 70 -1.76 -1.93 11.34
C ALA A 70 -1.22 -1.54 9.95
N ALA A 71 -2.10 -1.37 8.97
CA ALA A 71 -1.72 -0.95 7.62
C ALA A 71 -1.05 0.43 7.64
N ALA A 72 -1.56 1.41 8.42
CA ALA A 72 -0.96 2.73 8.58
C ALA A 72 0.48 2.65 9.07
N ALA A 73 0.74 1.87 10.12
CA ALA A 73 2.08 1.70 10.67
C ALA A 73 3.05 1.07 9.66
N PHE A 74 2.58 0.08 8.90
CA PHE A 74 3.39 -0.56 7.86
C PHE A 74 3.62 0.36 6.65
N TYR A 75 2.61 1.12 6.19
CA TYR A 75 2.79 2.10 5.11
C TYR A 75 3.75 3.22 5.51
N ALA A 76 3.68 3.73 6.74
CA ALA A 76 4.64 4.71 7.25
C ALA A 76 6.07 4.15 7.20
N LYS A 77 6.26 2.88 7.57
CA LYS A 77 7.54 2.20 7.47
C LYS A 77 7.98 2.01 6.01
N ALA A 78 7.07 1.63 5.11
CA ALA A 78 7.33 1.52 3.69
C ALA A 78 7.80 2.86 3.10
N LEU A 79 7.08 3.94 3.36
CA LEU A 79 7.41 5.28 2.86
C LEU A 79 8.68 5.87 3.47
N SER A 80 9.10 5.44 4.66
CA SER A 80 10.41 5.80 5.20
C SER A 80 11.57 5.16 4.44
N ARG A 81 11.34 4.03 3.77
CA ARG A 81 12.34 3.28 3.00
C ARG A 81 12.24 3.56 1.49
N TRP A 82 11.02 3.68 0.99
CA TRP A 82 10.67 3.93 -0.41
C TRP A 82 9.70 5.12 -0.48
N PRO A 83 10.19 6.34 -0.38
CA PRO A 83 9.35 7.54 -0.23
C PRO A 83 8.41 7.78 -1.42
N ASP A 84 8.78 7.30 -2.61
CA ASP A 84 8.03 7.52 -3.84
C ASP A 84 7.23 6.29 -4.30
N ASN A 85 7.05 5.30 -3.41
CA ASN A 85 6.20 4.15 -3.70
C ASN A 85 4.73 4.58 -3.81
N THR A 86 4.19 4.55 -5.02
CA THR A 86 2.85 5.07 -5.32
C THR A 86 1.73 4.25 -4.69
N LEU A 87 1.90 2.92 -4.54
CA LEU A 87 0.91 2.07 -3.86
C LEU A 87 0.85 2.38 -2.36
N ALA A 88 2.01 2.59 -1.73
CA ALA A 88 2.07 2.98 -0.32
C ALA A 88 1.51 4.39 -0.09
N LEU A 89 1.75 5.35 -1.00
CA LEU A 89 1.14 6.67 -0.95
C LEU A 89 -0.38 6.58 -1.12
N PHE A 90 -0.87 5.79 -2.08
CA PHE A 90 -2.30 5.61 -2.30
C PHE A 90 -3.00 5.03 -1.06
N GLY A 91 -2.48 3.93 -0.50
CA GLY A 91 -3.03 3.33 0.72
C GLY A 91 -2.96 4.27 1.93
N THR A 92 -1.88 5.05 2.07
CA THR A 92 -1.78 6.07 3.14
C THR A 92 -2.86 7.15 2.98
N GLY A 93 -3.11 7.61 1.75
CA GLY A 93 -4.18 8.56 1.43
C GLY A 93 -5.56 8.02 1.80
N ASN A 94 -5.84 6.77 1.42
CA ASN A 94 -7.09 6.08 1.74
C ASN A 94 -7.31 5.96 3.26
N ILE A 95 -6.28 5.58 4.01
CA ILE A 95 -6.36 5.46 5.47
C ILE A 95 -6.61 6.83 6.11
N HIS A 96 -5.91 7.89 5.69
CA HIS A 96 -6.16 9.25 6.16
C HIS A 96 -7.61 9.68 5.89
N TYR A 97 -8.13 9.38 4.70
CA TYR A 97 -9.50 9.68 4.34
C TYR A 97 -10.48 8.91 5.25
N ALA A 98 -10.30 7.61 5.42
CA ALA A 98 -11.14 6.77 6.27
C ALA A 98 -11.15 7.20 7.75
N GLN A 99 -10.03 7.75 8.24
CA GLN A 99 -9.90 8.32 9.59
C GLN A 99 -10.44 9.76 9.71
N GLY A 100 -10.99 10.34 8.63
CA GLY A 100 -11.48 11.72 8.61
C GLY A 100 -10.38 12.78 8.55
N ASN A 101 -9.13 12.39 8.38
CA ASN A 101 -7.97 13.29 8.28
C ASN A 101 -7.86 13.88 6.86
N LYS A 102 -8.93 14.59 6.41
CA LYS A 102 -9.08 15.05 5.02
C LYS A 102 -7.89 15.84 4.49
N LYS A 103 -7.28 16.73 5.31
CA LYS A 103 -6.10 17.51 4.89
C LYS A 103 -4.86 16.64 4.63
N ALA A 104 -4.64 15.60 5.45
CA ALA A 104 -3.54 14.68 5.26
C ALA A 104 -3.76 13.77 4.03
N ALA A 105 -5.00 13.34 3.81
CA ALA A 105 -5.38 12.58 2.61
C ALA A 105 -5.11 13.40 1.34
N GLU A 106 -5.58 14.66 1.29
CA GLU A 106 -5.33 15.59 0.17
C GLU A 106 -3.84 15.71 -0.14
N ALA A 107 -3.03 16.06 0.86
CA ALA A 107 -1.57 16.21 0.68
C ALA A 107 -0.91 14.92 0.18
N THR A 108 -1.40 13.77 0.64
CA THR A 108 -0.86 12.46 0.23
C THR A 108 -1.23 12.12 -1.21
N TYR A 109 -2.48 12.35 -1.64
CA TYR A 109 -2.89 12.15 -3.02
C TYR A 109 -2.19 13.12 -3.98
N GLN A 110 -2.05 14.40 -3.59
CA GLN A 110 -1.29 15.37 -4.39
C GLN A 110 0.18 14.95 -4.57
N ARG A 111 0.82 14.45 -3.50
CA ARG A 111 2.18 13.91 -3.59
C ARG A 111 2.26 12.71 -4.53
N LEU A 112 1.29 11.82 -4.48
CA LEU A 112 1.21 10.68 -5.40
C LEU A 112 1.08 11.16 -6.84
N LEU A 113 0.16 12.10 -7.10
CA LEU A 113 -0.10 12.64 -8.43
C LEU A 113 1.08 13.46 -9.00
N ALA A 114 1.89 14.07 -8.14
CA ALA A 114 3.16 14.68 -8.57
C ALA A 114 4.17 13.65 -9.12
N ILE A 115 4.11 12.38 -8.67
CA ILE A 115 4.95 11.27 -9.14
C ILE A 115 4.28 10.54 -10.32
N ARG A 116 2.97 10.33 -10.23
CA ARG A 116 2.13 9.61 -11.19
C ARG A 116 0.88 10.42 -11.52
N PRO A 117 0.98 11.40 -12.45
CA PRO A 117 -0.17 12.24 -12.84
C PRO A 117 -1.34 11.45 -13.43
N ASP A 118 -1.05 10.30 -14.03
CA ASP A 118 -2.02 9.37 -14.64
C ASP A 118 -2.69 8.39 -13.65
N HIS A 119 -2.50 8.57 -12.34
CA HIS A 119 -3.06 7.65 -11.36
C HIS A 119 -4.56 7.92 -11.12
N VAL A 120 -5.41 7.32 -11.95
CA VAL A 120 -6.87 7.57 -12.01
C VAL A 120 -7.56 7.46 -10.65
N ALA A 121 -7.27 6.42 -9.87
CA ALA A 121 -7.90 6.24 -8.57
C ALA A 121 -7.54 7.36 -7.57
N ALA A 122 -6.31 7.89 -7.63
CA ALA A 122 -5.91 9.01 -6.77
C ALA A 122 -6.55 10.32 -7.23
N LEU A 123 -6.65 10.57 -8.54
CA LEU A 123 -7.38 11.71 -9.11
C LEU A 123 -8.85 11.69 -8.66
N ASN A 124 -9.50 10.55 -8.80
CA ASN A 124 -10.89 10.35 -8.39
C ASN A 124 -11.09 10.63 -6.89
N ASN A 125 -10.25 10.02 -6.04
CA ASN A 125 -10.36 10.18 -4.59
C ASN A 125 -10.06 11.61 -4.15
N LEU A 126 -9.08 12.28 -4.78
CA LEU A 126 -8.78 13.69 -4.51
C LEU A 126 -9.94 14.60 -4.91
N ALA A 127 -10.54 14.36 -6.08
CA ALA A 127 -11.67 15.17 -6.55
C ALA A 127 -12.89 15.04 -5.61
N HIS A 128 -13.26 13.82 -5.22
CA HIS A 128 -14.32 13.62 -4.24
C HIS A 128 -14.02 14.31 -2.90
N LEU A 129 -12.80 14.17 -2.39
CA LEU A 129 -12.38 14.80 -1.14
C LEU A 129 -12.46 16.34 -1.21
N LEU A 130 -12.04 16.94 -2.33
CA LEU A 130 -12.12 18.38 -2.55
C LEU A 130 -13.58 18.84 -2.64
N ALA A 131 -14.44 18.09 -3.35
CA ALA A 131 -15.87 18.37 -3.46
C ALA A 131 -16.57 18.31 -2.09
N GLU A 132 -16.29 17.29 -1.28
CA GLU A 132 -16.79 17.17 0.10
C GLU A 132 -16.37 18.33 1.03
N ARG A 133 -15.26 18.99 0.71
CA ARG A 133 -14.79 20.18 1.42
C ARG A 133 -15.36 21.48 0.87
N GLY A 134 -16.23 21.40 -0.13
CA GLY A 134 -16.79 22.58 -0.82
C GLY A 134 -15.86 23.22 -1.84
N CYS A 135 -14.70 22.61 -2.16
CA CYS A 135 -13.72 23.11 -3.13
C CYS A 135 -14.02 22.54 -4.54
N ARG A 136 -15.25 22.71 -5.02
CA ARG A 136 -15.74 22.12 -6.26
C ARG A 136 -14.93 22.51 -7.48
N GLU A 137 -14.58 23.79 -7.61
CA GLU A 137 -13.78 24.28 -8.74
C GLU A 137 -12.41 23.59 -8.79
N SER A 138 -11.76 23.44 -7.63
CA SER A 138 -10.49 22.71 -7.53
C SER A 138 -10.64 21.23 -7.89
N ALA A 139 -11.72 20.59 -7.46
CA ALA A 139 -12.01 19.20 -7.80
C ALA A 139 -12.14 18.99 -9.32
N VAL A 140 -12.87 19.89 -9.99
CA VAL A 140 -13.04 19.85 -11.45
C VAL A 140 -11.71 20.11 -12.16
N ALA A 141 -10.91 21.07 -11.68
CA ALA A 141 -9.61 21.39 -12.25
C ALA A 141 -8.62 20.20 -12.19
N GLU A 142 -8.59 19.47 -11.07
CA GLU A 142 -7.77 18.25 -10.94
C GLU A 142 -8.21 17.17 -11.94
N LEU A 143 -9.52 16.95 -12.11
CA LEU A 143 -10.06 16.00 -13.07
C LEU A 143 -9.77 16.42 -14.51
N ASP A 144 -9.93 17.69 -14.84
CA ASP A 144 -9.65 18.23 -16.17
C ASP A 144 -8.16 18.09 -16.53
N SER A 145 -7.26 18.32 -15.56
CA SER A 145 -5.82 18.10 -15.73
C SER A 145 -5.51 16.64 -16.03
N GLY A 146 -6.03 15.71 -15.23
CA GLY A 146 -5.84 14.28 -15.46
C GLY A 146 -6.42 13.79 -16.80
N LEU A 147 -7.59 14.31 -17.17
CA LEU A 147 -8.24 13.99 -18.44
C LEU A 147 -7.46 14.52 -19.67
N ALA A 148 -6.74 15.63 -19.53
CA ALA A 148 -5.91 16.18 -20.60
C ALA A 148 -4.71 15.29 -20.95
N ASP A 149 -4.15 14.61 -19.93
CA ASP A 149 -3.02 13.71 -20.09
C ASP A 149 -3.42 12.29 -20.56
N MET A 150 -4.73 11.98 -20.53
CA MET A 150 -5.25 10.67 -20.92
C MET A 150 -5.62 10.60 -22.40
N GLY A 151 -5.29 9.49 -23.06
CA GLY A 151 -5.73 9.21 -24.43
C GLY A 151 -7.25 9.09 -24.53
N ASN A 152 -7.81 9.47 -25.69
CA ASN A 152 -9.27 9.41 -25.92
C ASN A 152 -9.87 7.99 -25.79
N ASN A 153 -9.07 6.96 -26.01
CA ASN A 153 -9.49 5.55 -25.92
C ASN A 153 -9.10 4.88 -24.58
N ASP A 154 -8.64 5.65 -23.59
CA ASP A 154 -8.33 5.09 -22.28
C ASP A 154 -9.61 4.60 -21.60
N PRO A 155 -9.69 3.33 -21.19
CA PRO A 155 -10.91 2.77 -20.58
C PRO A 155 -11.28 3.45 -19.26
N MET A 156 -10.31 4.06 -18.58
CA MET A 156 -10.54 4.76 -17.30
C MET A 156 -10.99 6.22 -17.49
N ARG A 157 -10.89 6.76 -18.72
CA ARG A 157 -11.29 8.12 -19.02
C ARG A 157 -12.76 8.39 -18.70
N GLN A 158 -13.63 7.44 -19.06
CA GLN A 158 -15.07 7.58 -18.80
C GLN A 158 -15.37 7.69 -17.30
N HIS A 159 -14.67 6.94 -16.48
CA HIS A 159 -14.82 7.02 -15.02
C HIS A 159 -14.55 8.42 -14.45
N LEU A 160 -13.48 9.09 -14.92
CA LEU A 160 -13.19 10.47 -14.50
C LEU A 160 -14.22 11.47 -15.03
N LEU A 161 -14.75 11.28 -16.24
CA LEU A 161 -15.82 12.11 -16.81
C LEU A 161 -17.13 11.97 -16.01
N ASP A 162 -17.47 10.77 -15.57
CA ASP A 162 -18.63 10.52 -14.75
C ASP A 162 -18.50 11.22 -13.39
N THR A 163 -17.36 11.06 -12.72
CA THR A 163 -17.06 11.75 -11.45
C THR A 163 -17.12 13.28 -11.59
N ARG A 164 -16.55 13.82 -12.69
CA ARG A 164 -16.62 15.25 -13.00
C ARG A 164 -18.07 15.74 -13.14
N THR A 165 -18.88 14.98 -13.84
CA THR A 165 -20.29 15.30 -14.06
C THR A 165 -21.08 15.25 -12.76
N GLU A 166 -20.82 14.25 -11.91
CA GLU A 166 -21.40 14.13 -10.57
C GLU A 166 -21.07 15.34 -9.70
N ILE A 167 -19.80 15.75 -9.65
CA ILE A 167 -19.34 16.90 -8.87
C ILE A 167 -19.99 18.20 -9.38
N LEU A 168 -20.13 18.39 -10.68
CA LEU A 168 -20.76 19.57 -11.25
C LEU A 168 -22.28 19.65 -10.95
N ASN A 169 -22.96 18.51 -10.87
CA ASN A 169 -24.40 18.42 -10.62
C ASN A 169 -24.76 18.37 -9.12
N SER A 170 -23.81 18.13 -8.23
CA SER A 170 -24.05 18.14 -6.78
C SER A 170 -24.26 19.59 -6.33
N SER A 171 -25.47 19.89 -5.85
CA SER A 171 -25.89 21.24 -5.40
C SER A 171 -25.36 21.57 -4.01
#